data_154e566b72478c7c90eb8bf8f203c494
#
_entry.id   154e566b72478c7c90eb8bf8f203c494
#
_cell.length_a   1.000
_cell.length_b   1.000
_cell.length_c   1.000
_cell.angle_alpha   90.00
_cell.angle_beta   90.00
_cell.angle_gamma   90.00
#
_symmetry.space_group_name_H-M   'P 1'
#
loop_
_entity.id
_entity.type
_entity.pdbx_description
1 polymer ?
#
loop_
_entity_poly.entity_id
_entity_poly.type
_entity_poly.pdbx_seq_one_letter_code
_entity_poly.pdbx_strand_id
1 'polypeptide(L)'
;WRELFALQDRFGFVIASDECYSEIYFDDRKPLGALQAAEMLGRGRKGIVMFTSLSKRSNVPGLRSGFVAGDAELLQSFLLYRTYHGSAMSVPVQRASIAAWDDEAHVAENRRLYQAKFEQVVPVLQQVFDVKMPDASFYIWLKVPDGDDLAFAQKLWREAAIQVLPGRFLARDTPNGNPGKGYVRIALVAGVEECVEGARRMVALFRHA
;
A
#
# COMPACT_ATOMS: atom_id res chain seq x y z
N TRP A 1 11.91 13.21 -5.62
CA TRP A 1 13.13 12.43 -5.86
C TRP A 1 14.37 13.30 -5.94
N ARG A 2 14.37 14.46 -6.60
CA ARG A 2 15.53 15.37 -6.67
C ARG A 2 16.04 15.77 -5.30
N GLU A 3 15.13 16.20 -4.41
CA GLU A 3 15.48 16.61 -3.05
C GLU A 3 16.00 15.43 -2.23
N LEU A 4 15.34 14.26 -2.34
CA LEU A 4 15.76 13.05 -1.62
C LEU A 4 17.15 12.59 -2.07
N PHE A 5 17.43 12.64 -3.36
CA PHE A 5 18.76 12.32 -3.90
C PHE A 5 19.83 13.32 -3.48
N ALA A 6 19.50 14.62 -3.42
CA ALA A 6 20.42 15.62 -2.90
C ALA A 6 20.74 15.39 -1.42
N LEU A 7 19.75 14.99 -0.62
CA LEU A 7 19.96 14.59 0.78
C LEU A 7 20.81 13.33 0.88
N GLN A 8 20.58 12.33 0.01
CA GLN A 8 21.41 11.12 -0.04
C GLN A 8 22.87 11.46 -0.35
N ASP A 9 23.12 12.32 -1.34
CA ASP A 9 24.47 12.74 -1.70
C ASP A 9 25.17 13.50 -0.56
N ARG A 10 24.41 14.28 0.20
CA ARG A 10 24.92 15.04 1.34
C ARG A 10 25.21 14.17 2.57
N PHE A 11 24.37 13.20 2.86
CA PHE A 11 24.40 12.45 4.12
C PHE A 11 24.84 10.99 3.96
N GLY A 12 24.96 10.47 2.75
CA GLY A 12 25.50 9.14 2.47
C GLY A 12 24.59 7.97 2.90
N PHE A 13 23.28 8.17 3.06
CA PHE A 13 22.38 7.09 3.43
C PHE A 13 21.94 6.25 2.20
N VAL A 14 21.50 5.03 2.46
CA VAL A 14 20.89 4.16 1.44
C VAL A 14 19.40 4.46 1.34
N ILE A 15 18.89 4.58 0.11
CA ILE A 15 17.45 4.66 -0.15
C ILE A 15 16.92 3.26 -0.40
N ALA A 16 16.05 2.78 0.48
CA ALA A 16 15.27 1.56 0.32
C ALA A 16 13.85 1.94 -0.12
N SER A 17 13.55 1.83 -1.41
CA SER A 17 12.24 2.18 -1.98
C SER A 17 11.33 0.96 -2.01
N ASP A 18 10.28 0.94 -1.18
CA ASP A 18 9.24 -0.08 -1.24
C ASP A 18 8.19 0.31 -2.28
N GLU A 19 8.24 -0.34 -3.43
CA GLU A 19 7.38 -0.09 -4.59
C GLU A 19 6.31 -1.18 -4.77
N CYS A 20 5.97 -1.93 -3.70
CA CYS A 20 4.97 -3.00 -3.76
C CYS A 20 3.55 -2.51 -4.15
N TYR A 21 3.28 -1.22 -4.03
CA TYR A 21 1.99 -0.59 -4.38
C TYR A 21 2.03 0.21 -5.70
N SER A 22 3.13 0.25 -6.41
CA SER A 22 3.33 1.08 -7.60
C SER A 22 2.33 0.84 -8.73
N GLU A 23 1.70 -0.35 -8.76
CA GLU A 23 0.72 -0.71 -9.78
C GLU A 23 -0.73 -0.50 -9.37
N ILE A 24 -1.00 -0.05 -8.12
CA ILE A 24 -2.35 0.27 -7.64
C ILE A 24 -2.50 1.78 -7.55
N TYR A 25 -2.60 2.43 -8.70
CA TYR A 25 -2.83 3.86 -8.83
C TYR A 25 -4.12 4.11 -9.61
N PHE A 26 -4.67 5.31 -9.46
CA PHE A 26 -5.88 5.74 -10.14
C PHE A 26 -5.52 6.81 -11.19
N ASP A 27 -6.39 6.98 -12.15
CA ASP A 27 -6.14 7.81 -13.33
C ASP A 27 -4.91 7.35 -14.14
N ASP A 28 -4.41 8.18 -15.04
CA ASP A 28 -3.25 7.89 -15.88
C ASP A 28 -1.91 8.31 -15.24
N ARG A 29 -1.92 8.67 -13.94
CA ARG A 29 -0.73 9.15 -13.23
C ARG A 29 0.08 8.01 -12.61
N LYS A 30 0.83 7.31 -13.44
CA LYS A 30 1.71 6.23 -12.97
C LYS A 30 2.75 6.77 -11.96
N PRO A 31 2.87 6.17 -10.76
CA PRO A 31 3.89 6.53 -9.79
C PRO A 31 5.30 6.37 -10.35
N LEU A 32 6.16 7.34 -10.08
CA LEU A 32 7.56 7.30 -10.49
C LEU A 32 8.39 6.52 -9.46
N GLY A 33 9.01 5.40 -9.89
CA GLY A 33 9.88 4.59 -9.05
C GLY A 33 11.28 5.20 -8.88
N ALA A 34 11.99 4.78 -7.83
CA ALA A 34 13.32 5.31 -7.47
C ALA A 34 14.36 5.12 -8.58
N LEU A 35 14.40 3.93 -9.19
CA LEU A 35 15.38 3.63 -10.25
C LEU A 35 15.08 4.41 -11.53
N GLN A 36 13.81 4.55 -11.88
CA GLN A 36 13.39 5.36 -13.03
C GLN A 36 13.70 6.85 -12.80
N ALA A 37 13.44 7.36 -11.60
CA ALA A 37 13.77 8.73 -11.24
C ALA A 37 15.30 8.99 -11.31
N ALA A 38 16.11 8.04 -10.84
CA ALA A 38 17.57 8.13 -10.93
C ALA A 38 18.05 8.18 -12.38
N GLU A 39 17.49 7.35 -13.25
CA GLU A 39 17.80 7.35 -14.68
C GLU A 39 17.39 8.66 -15.35
N MET A 40 16.18 9.16 -15.12
CA MET A 40 15.69 10.44 -15.67
C MET A 40 16.54 11.64 -15.23
N LEU A 41 17.18 11.56 -14.07
CA LEU A 41 18.06 12.61 -13.53
C LEU A 41 19.54 12.40 -13.91
N GLY A 42 19.85 11.40 -14.75
CA GLY A 42 21.20 11.11 -15.21
C GLY A 42 22.14 10.63 -14.11
N ARG A 43 21.61 10.17 -12.94
CA ARG A 43 22.41 9.60 -11.87
C ARG A 43 22.41 8.08 -11.92
N GLY A 44 23.49 7.45 -11.46
CA GLY A 44 23.56 6.00 -11.34
C GLY A 44 22.70 5.45 -10.20
N ARG A 45 22.74 4.15 -10.01
CA ARG A 45 21.94 3.41 -9.01
C ARG A 45 22.62 3.29 -7.64
N LYS A 46 23.78 3.93 -7.45
CA LYS A 46 24.57 3.81 -6.21
C LYS A 46 23.74 4.24 -5.00
N GLY A 47 23.72 3.40 -3.99
CA GLY A 47 22.99 3.63 -2.76
C GLY A 47 21.46 3.55 -2.89
N ILE A 48 20.90 3.00 -3.98
CA ILE A 48 19.46 2.84 -4.17
C ILE A 48 19.13 1.37 -4.29
N VAL A 49 18.14 0.91 -3.51
CA VAL A 49 17.61 -0.45 -3.57
C VAL A 49 16.07 -0.35 -3.64
N MET A 50 15.48 -0.93 -4.67
CA MET A 50 14.04 -0.98 -4.89
C MET A 50 13.52 -2.38 -4.59
N PHE A 51 12.39 -2.46 -3.91
CA PHE A 51 11.67 -3.69 -3.58
C PHE A 51 10.29 -3.67 -4.23
N THR A 52 9.91 -4.79 -4.85
CA THR A 52 8.55 -4.96 -5.36
C THR A 52 8.09 -6.41 -5.21
N SER A 53 6.79 -6.65 -5.36
CA SER A 53 6.22 -7.99 -5.23
C SER A 53 4.93 -8.17 -6.03
N LEU A 54 4.58 -9.43 -6.29
CA LEU A 54 3.30 -9.80 -6.88
C LEU A 54 2.11 -9.64 -5.90
N SER A 55 2.39 -9.38 -4.62
CA SER A 55 1.37 -9.35 -3.57
C SER A 55 0.22 -8.38 -3.88
N LYS A 56 0.54 -7.20 -4.42
CA LYS A 56 -0.45 -6.16 -4.74
C LYS A 56 -0.62 -5.96 -6.25
N ARG A 57 0.47 -6.05 -7.00
CA ARG A 57 0.45 -5.99 -8.46
C ARG A 57 -0.50 -7.04 -9.07
N SER A 58 -0.38 -8.28 -8.59
CA SER A 58 -1.12 -9.44 -9.14
C SER A 58 -2.13 -10.04 -8.15
N ASN A 59 -2.35 -9.38 -7.01
CA ASN A 59 -3.29 -9.81 -5.97
C ASN A 59 -3.06 -11.24 -5.45
N VAL A 60 -1.80 -11.69 -5.40
CA VAL A 60 -1.39 -13.03 -4.94
C VAL A 60 -0.40 -12.97 -3.76
N PRO A 61 -0.77 -12.37 -2.63
CA PRO A 61 0.15 -12.18 -1.50
C PRO A 61 0.62 -13.52 -0.91
N GLY A 62 -0.16 -14.59 -1.06
CA GLY A 62 0.17 -15.94 -0.59
C GLY A 62 1.34 -16.60 -1.30
N LEU A 63 1.67 -16.20 -2.52
CA LEU A 63 2.82 -16.74 -3.26
C LEU A 63 4.17 -16.33 -2.65
N ARG A 64 4.23 -15.29 -1.82
CA ARG A 64 5.47 -14.77 -1.24
C ARG A 64 6.54 -14.47 -2.29
N SER A 65 6.12 -13.98 -3.45
CA SER A 65 6.98 -13.66 -4.60
C SER A 65 7.22 -12.15 -4.73
N GLY A 66 8.47 -11.80 -4.98
CA GLY A 66 8.93 -10.43 -5.21
C GLY A 66 10.40 -10.45 -5.64
N PHE A 67 10.91 -9.29 -5.96
CA PHE A 67 12.33 -9.11 -6.27
C PHE A 67 12.86 -7.79 -5.74
N VAL A 68 14.18 -7.69 -5.74
CA VAL A 68 14.93 -6.48 -5.39
C VAL A 68 15.85 -6.11 -6.55
N ALA A 69 15.98 -4.82 -6.82
CA ALA A 69 16.87 -4.28 -7.85
C ALA A 69 17.55 -2.99 -7.38
N GLY A 70 18.70 -2.62 -7.96
CA GLY A 70 19.37 -1.37 -7.60
C GLY A 70 20.88 -1.45 -7.64
N ASP A 71 21.52 -0.92 -6.59
CA ASP A 71 22.96 -0.89 -6.40
C ASP A 71 23.58 -2.30 -6.36
N ALA A 72 24.51 -2.59 -7.27
CA ALA A 72 25.10 -3.92 -7.40
C ALA A 72 25.90 -4.36 -6.17
N GLU A 73 26.61 -3.45 -5.50
CA GLU A 73 27.39 -3.77 -4.31
C GLU A 73 26.48 -4.12 -3.13
N LEU A 74 25.38 -3.36 -2.94
CA LEU A 74 24.38 -3.64 -1.93
C LEU A 74 23.66 -4.96 -2.23
N LEU A 75 23.32 -5.20 -3.51
CA LEU A 75 22.64 -6.44 -3.91
C LEU A 75 23.53 -7.68 -3.71
N GLN A 76 24.82 -7.57 -3.95
CA GLN A 76 25.76 -8.67 -3.70
C GLN A 76 25.76 -9.05 -2.20
N SER A 77 25.86 -8.06 -1.31
CA SER A 77 25.80 -8.27 0.14
C SER A 77 24.45 -8.81 0.59
N PHE A 78 23.36 -8.29 0.01
CA PHE A 78 22.00 -8.75 0.28
C PHE A 78 21.79 -10.22 -0.17
N LEU A 79 22.31 -10.60 -1.34
CA LEU A 79 22.22 -11.98 -1.84
C LEU A 79 22.96 -12.93 -0.91
N LEU A 80 24.15 -12.57 -0.43
CA LEU A 80 24.89 -13.38 0.54
C LEU A 80 24.09 -13.56 1.84
N TYR A 81 23.53 -12.48 2.36
CA TYR A 81 22.66 -12.54 3.53
C TYR A 81 21.44 -13.45 3.30
N ARG A 82 20.77 -13.32 2.13
CA ARG A 82 19.60 -14.12 1.77
C ARG A 82 19.91 -15.61 1.58
N THR A 83 21.13 -15.97 1.23
CA THR A 83 21.57 -17.36 1.11
C THR A 83 21.48 -18.12 2.44
N TYR A 84 21.69 -17.43 3.56
CA TYR A 84 21.67 -18.01 4.90
C TYR A 84 20.41 -17.64 5.70
N HIS A 85 19.69 -16.62 5.29
CA HIS A 85 18.53 -16.09 6.02
C HIS A 85 17.29 -16.06 5.13
N GLY A 86 16.44 -17.04 5.31
CA GLY A 86 15.21 -17.25 4.56
C GLY A 86 15.33 -18.29 3.47
N SER A 87 14.19 -18.72 2.95
CA SER A 87 14.11 -19.77 1.92
C SER A 87 13.99 -19.17 0.51
N ALA A 88 14.46 -19.93 -0.49
CA ALA A 88 14.14 -19.67 -1.88
C ALA A 88 12.66 -19.99 -2.16
N MET A 89 12.08 -19.34 -3.17
CA MET A 89 10.76 -19.71 -3.67
C MET A 89 10.80 -21.13 -4.25
N SER A 90 9.74 -21.92 -4.04
CA SER A 90 9.60 -23.23 -4.67
C SER A 90 9.47 -23.11 -6.19
N VAL A 91 9.88 -24.15 -6.93
CA VAL A 91 9.82 -24.15 -8.41
C VAL A 91 8.41 -23.82 -8.95
N PRO A 92 7.30 -24.39 -8.42
CA PRO A 92 5.96 -23.98 -8.86
C PRO A 92 5.68 -22.47 -8.69
N VAL A 93 6.10 -21.89 -7.56
CA VAL A 93 5.94 -20.44 -7.32
C VAL A 93 6.81 -19.63 -8.26
N GLN A 94 8.03 -20.06 -8.57
CA GLN A 94 8.89 -19.38 -9.56
C GLN A 94 8.22 -19.35 -10.94
N ARG A 95 7.68 -20.47 -11.41
CA ARG A 95 6.97 -20.56 -12.70
C ARG A 95 5.72 -19.71 -12.74
N ALA A 96 4.90 -19.73 -11.69
CA ALA A 96 3.74 -18.86 -11.57
C ALA A 96 4.14 -17.37 -11.54
N SER A 97 5.27 -17.04 -10.89
CA SER A 97 5.78 -15.68 -10.84
C SER A 97 6.22 -15.19 -12.22
N ILE A 98 6.91 -16.01 -13.00
CA ILE A 98 7.30 -15.67 -14.37
C ILE A 98 6.03 -15.33 -15.19
N ALA A 99 5.03 -16.21 -15.19
CA ALA A 99 3.78 -15.98 -15.91
C ALA A 99 3.08 -14.68 -15.47
N ALA A 100 3.09 -14.38 -14.16
CA ALA A 100 2.46 -13.16 -13.64
C ALA A 100 3.25 -11.88 -13.96
N TRP A 101 4.60 -11.97 -14.03
CA TRP A 101 5.42 -10.83 -14.44
C TRP A 101 5.34 -10.55 -15.95
N ASP A 102 5.08 -11.56 -16.77
CA ASP A 102 4.97 -11.45 -18.23
C ASP A 102 3.56 -11.02 -18.69
N ASP A 103 2.57 -10.97 -17.79
CA ASP A 103 1.19 -10.57 -18.12
C ASP A 103 0.85 -9.21 -17.48
N GLU A 104 0.59 -8.21 -18.32
CA GLU A 104 0.13 -6.88 -17.89
C GLU A 104 -1.40 -6.73 -17.92
N ALA A 105 -2.10 -7.63 -18.61
CA ALA A 105 -3.56 -7.51 -18.76
C ALA A 105 -4.27 -7.64 -17.40
N HIS A 106 -3.88 -8.63 -16.58
CA HIS A 106 -4.46 -8.80 -15.26
C HIS A 106 -4.10 -7.64 -14.30
N VAL A 107 -2.95 -6.98 -14.50
CA VAL A 107 -2.54 -5.81 -13.68
C VAL A 107 -3.45 -4.62 -13.96
N ALA A 108 -3.71 -4.35 -15.25
CA ALA A 108 -4.63 -3.30 -15.65
C ALA A 108 -6.05 -3.57 -15.13
N GLU A 109 -6.53 -4.81 -15.23
CA GLU A 109 -7.84 -5.21 -14.71
C GLU A 109 -7.92 -5.11 -13.19
N ASN A 110 -6.89 -5.56 -12.45
CA ASN A 110 -6.82 -5.42 -10.99
C ASN A 110 -6.91 -3.94 -10.57
N ARG A 111 -6.21 -3.05 -11.27
CA ARG A 111 -6.27 -1.60 -11.04
C ARG A 111 -7.67 -1.04 -11.30
N ARG A 112 -8.29 -1.41 -12.41
CA ARG A 112 -9.65 -1.01 -12.76
C ARG A 112 -10.67 -1.45 -11.69
N LEU A 113 -10.55 -2.67 -11.20
CA LEU A 113 -11.42 -3.20 -10.14
C LEU A 113 -11.26 -2.44 -8.81
N TYR A 114 -10.04 -2.07 -8.44
CA TYR A 114 -9.83 -1.24 -7.24
C TYR A 114 -10.40 0.17 -7.43
N GLN A 115 -10.13 0.80 -8.56
CA GLN A 115 -10.67 2.12 -8.85
C GLN A 115 -12.20 2.15 -8.76
N ALA A 116 -12.88 1.18 -9.37
CA ALA A 116 -14.34 1.05 -9.30
C ALA A 116 -14.89 0.93 -7.87
N LYS A 117 -14.14 0.29 -6.95
CA LYS A 117 -14.52 0.24 -5.53
C LYS A 117 -14.46 1.62 -4.87
N PHE A 118 -13.37 2.36 -5.09
CA PHE A 118 -13.23 3.69 -4.52
C PHE A 118 -14.27 4.68 -5.07
N GLU A 119 -14.53 4.66 -6.37
CA GLU A 119 -15.53 5.51 -7.03
C GLU A 119 -16.94 5.32 -6.45
N GLN A 120 -17.26 4.12 -5.97
CA GLN A 120 -18.57 3.82 -5.39
C GLN A 120 -18.58 3.98 -3.86
N VAL A 121 -17.51 3.65 -3.16
CA VAL A 121 -17.45 3.67 -1.69
C VAL A 121 -17.21 5.08 -1.15
N VAL A 122 -16.29 5.84 -1.75
CA VAL A 122 -15.92 7.17 -1.24
C VAL A 122 -17.12 8.12 -1.17
N PRO A 123 -17.97 8.26 -2.21
CA PRO A 123 -19.14 9.14 -2.14
C PRO A 123 -20.16 8.73 -1.07
N VAL A 124 -20.26 7.43 -0.76
CA VAL A 124 -21.13 6.95 0.32
C VAL A 124 -20.59 7.40 1.67
N LEU A 125 -19.29 7.20 1.92
CA LEU A 125 -18.64 7.59 3.19
C LEU A 125 -18.66 9.11 3.39
N GLN A 126 -18.53 9.90 2.32
CA GLN A 126 -18.56 11.37 2.36
C GLN A 126 -19.87 11.97 2.89
N GLN A 127 -20.94 11.18 2.99
CA GLN A 127 -22.19 11.63 3.60
C GLN A 127 -22.06 11.94 5.10
N VAL A 128 -21.07 11.35 5.77
CA VAL A 128 -20.87 11.44 7.23
C VAL A 128 -19.42 11.74 7.61
N PHE A 129 -18.46 11.33 6.79
CA PHE A 129 -17.03 11.42 7.11
C PHE A 129 -16.28 12.35 6.16
N ASP A 130 -15.28 13.06 6.68
CA ASP A 130 -14.31 13.78 5.84
C ASP A 130 -13.30 12.79 5.25
N VAL A 131 -13.62 12.26 4.08
CA VAL A 131 -12.79 11.33 3.32
C VAL A 131 -12.59 11.83 1.89
N LYS A 132 -11.38 11.67 1.38
CA LYS A 132 -11.03 12.06 0.00
C LYS A 132 -10.67 10.83 -0.81
N MET A 133 -10.90 10.92 -2.13
CA MET A 133 -10.38 9.94 -3.07
C MET A 133 -8.85 9.98 -3.02
N PRO A 134 -8.16 8.87 -2.72
CA PRO A 134 -6.71 8.85 -2.76
C PRO A 134 -6.19 8.76 -4.21
N ASP A 135 -4.94 9.16 -4.44
CA ASP A 135 -4.30 9.02 -5.75
C ASP A 135 -4.01 7.55 -6.11
N ALA A 136 -3.84 6.72 -5.09
CA ALA A 136 -3.47 5.31 -5.20
C ALA A 136 -3.85 4.56 -3.93
N SER A 137 -3.82 3.26 -3.92
CA SER A 137 -4.00 2.37 -2.77
C SER A 137 -5.17 1.41 -2.94
N PHE A 138 -5.31 0.49 -2.00
CA PHE A 138 -6.49 -0.37 -1.86
C PHE A 138 -7.18 -0.20 -0.49
N TYR A 139 -6.81 0.83 0.27
CA TYR A 139 -7.45 1.17 1.54
C TYR A 139 -7.69 2.67 1.69
N ILE A 140 -8.66 3.00 2.53
CA ILE A 140 -8.98 4.36 2.96
C ILE A 140 -8.35 4.57 4.33
N TRP A 141 -7.72 5.73 4.53
CA TRP A 141 -7.26 6.23 5.82
C TRP A 141 -8.28 7.24 6.31
N LEU A 142 -9.17 6.81 7.21
CA LEU A 142 -10.29 7.60 7.67
C LEU A 142 -10.01 8.21 9.04
N LYS A 143 -10.15 9.54 9.15
CA LYS A 143 -10.15 10.23 10.43
C LYS A 143 -11.47 9.96 11.16
N VAL A 144 -11.40 9.49 12.41
CA VAL A 144 -12.60 9.23 13.19
C VAL A 144 -13.12 10.51 13.86
N PRO A 145 -14.44 10.70 13.97
CA PRO A 145 -15.03 11.96 14.49
C PRO A 145 -14.53 12.33 15.89
N ASP A 146 -14.55 11.38 16.83
CA ASP A 146 -14.24 11.62 18.24
C ASP A 146 -12.74 11.42 18.58
N GLY A 147 -11.91 11.12 17.61
CA GLY A 147 -10.47 10.90 17.80
C GLY A 147 -10.12 9.60 18.55
N ASP A 148 -11.09 8.76 18.92
CA ASP A 148 -10.86 7.44 19.51
C ASP A 148 -11.07 6.33 18.48
N ASP A 149 -10.00 6.00 17.79
CA ASP A 149 -9.94 4.98 16.73
C ASP A 149 -10.25 3.56 17.27
N LEU A 150 -9.94 3.28 18.53
CA LEU A 150 -10.22 1.98 19.13
C LEU A 150 -11.72 1.83 19.42
N ALA A 151 -12.33 2.80 20.08
CA ALA A 151 -13.77 2.79 20.37
C ALA A 151 -14.58 2.77 19.05
N PHE A 152 -14.16 3.54 18.05
CA PHE A 152 -14.76 3.55 16.71
C PHE A 152 -14.71 2.16 16.04
N ALA A 153 -13.54 1.51 16.03
CA ALA A 153 -13.39 0.17 15.46
C ALA A 153 -14.23 -0.88 16.20
N GLN A 154 -14.27 -0.82 17.53
CA GLN A 154 -15.09 -1.72 18.35
C GLN A 154 -16.58 -1.52 18.10
N LYS A 155 -17.05 -0.28 17.94
CA LYS A 155 -18.44 0.02 17.61
C LYS A 155 -18.82 -0.55 16.26
N LEU A 156 -17.99 -0.31 15.22
CA LEU A 156 -18.18 -0.89 13.88
C LEU A 156 -18.28 -2.42 13.90
N TRP A 157 -17.40 -3.06 14.65
CA TRP A 157 -17.41 -4.51 14.78
C TRP A 157 -18.70 -5.03 15.42
N ARG A 158 -19.10 -4.45 16.54
CA ARG A 158 -20.26 -4.91 17.32
C ARG A 158 -21.61 -4.63 16.66
N GLU A 159 -21.75 -3.45 16.05
CA GLU A 159 -23.06 -2.92 15.63
C GLU A 159 -23.25 -3.00 14.11
N ALA A 160 -22.17 -3.06 13.33
CA ALA A 160 -22.23 -3.12 11.87
C ALA A 160 -21.57 -4.37 11.26
N ALA A 161 -20.92 -5.22 12.06
CA ALA A 161 -20.12 -6.37 11.61
C ALA A 161 -19.04 -5.98 10.59
N ILE A 162 -18.40 -4.82 10.81
CA ILE A 162 -17.33 -4.30 9.94
C ILE A 162 -16.02 -4.28 10.73
N GLN A 163 -15.00 -4.92 10.16
CA GLN A 163 -13.66 -4.92 10.71
C GLN A 163 -12.80 -3.85 10.05
N VAL A 164 -12.26 -2.94 10.84
CA VAL A 164 -11.27 -1.94 10.43
C VAL A 164 -10.06 -2.02 11.35
N LEU A 165 -8.94 -1.47 10.91
CA LEU A 165 -7.72 -1.47 11.71
C LEU A 165 -7.51 -0.10 12.36
N PRO A 166 -7.51 0.00 13.72
CA PRO A 166 -7.16 1.24 14.41
C PRO A 166 -5.77 1.73 14.04
N GLY A 167 -5.65 3.00 13.72
CA GLY A 167 -4.41 3.59 13.22
C GLY A 167 -3.31 3.61 14.26
N ARG A 168 -3.66 3.72 15.56
CA ARG A 168 -2.68 3.65 16.65
C ARG A 168 -1.82 2.38 16.63
N PHE A 169 -2.31 1.28 16.08
CA PHE A 169 -1.55 0.03 15.96
C PHE A 169 -0.63 -0.01 14.71
N LEU A 170 -0.77 0.94 13.81
CA LEU A 170 0.07 1.08 12.61
C LEU A 170 1.19 2.12 12.76
N ALA A 171 1.21 2.81 13.88
CA ALA A 171 2.17 3.87 14.17
C ALA A 171 2.93 3.60 15.46
N ARG A 172 4.03 4.29 15.65
CA ARG A 172 4.78 4.30 16.91
C ARG A 172 4.49 5.57 17.70
N ASP A 173 4.51 5.46 19.01
CA ASP A 173 4.48 6.63 19.88
C ASP A 173 5.75 7.46 19.68
N THR A 174 5.58 8.76 19.58
CA THR A 174 6.64 9.76 19.44
C THR A 174 6.52 10.77 20.60
N PRO A 175 7.51 11.63 20.83
CA PRO A 175 7.38 12.74 21.80
C PRO A 175 6.15 13.62 21.55
N ASN A 176 5.65 13.67 20.31
CA ASN A 176 4.47 14.45 19.91
C ASN A 176 3.17 13.61 19.90
N GLY A 177 3.18 12.41 20.46
CA GLY A 177 2.06 11.48 20.48
C GLY A 177 2.11 10.44 19.35
N ASN A 178 1.07 9.63 19.26
CA ASN A 178 0.92 8.59 18.23
C ASN A 178 0.25 9.19 16.97
N PRO A 179 0.95 9.27 15.82
CA PRO A 179 0.40 9.90 14.62
C PRO A 179 -0.74 9.11 13.97
N GLY A 180 -0.90 7.83 14.31
CA GLY A 180 -2.02 7.00 13.84
C GLY A 180 -3.28 7.10 14.70
N LYS A 181 -3.17 7.66 15.91
CA LYS A 181 -4.32 7.83 16.80
C LYS A 181 -5.37 8.74 16.18
N GLY A 182 -6.63 8.35 16.31
CA GLY A 182 -7.75 9.08 15.72
C GLY A 182 -8.00 8.76 14.25
N TYR A 183 -7.37 7.72 13.71
CA TYR A 183 -7.60 7.23 12.36
C TYR A 183 -7.90 5.73 12.34
N VAL A 184 -8.62 5.28 11.33
CA VAL A 184 -8.78 3.84 11.02
C VAL A 184 -8.43 3.57 9.57
N ARG A 185 -7.86 2.38 9.32
CA ARG A 185 -7.62 1.87 7.97
C ARG A 185 -8.74 0.94 7.55
N ILE A 186 -9.38 1.26 6.43
CA ILE A 186 -10.45 0.47 5.81
C ILE A 186 -9.90 -0.12 4.51
N ALA A 187 -9.77 -1.45 4.43
CA ALA A 187 -9.27 -2.11 3.22
C ALA A 187 -10.44 -2.54 2.32
N LEU A 188 -10.45 -2.09 1.07
CA LEU A 188 -11.47 -2.41 0.07
C LEU A 188 -11.13 -3.70 -0.70
N VAL A 189 -10.90 -4.81 0.03
CA VAL A 189 -10.49 -6.09 -0.55
C VAL A 189 -11.65 -6.98 -1.00
N ALA A 190 -12.83 -6.82 -0.41
CA ALA A 190 -14.04 -7.55 -0.81
C ALA A 190 -14.56 -7.12 -2.18
N GLY A 191 -15.61 -7.77 -2.69
CA GLY A 191 -16.28 -7.36 -3.92
C GLY A 191 -16.87 -5.94 -3.82
N VAL A 192 -17.15 -5.31 -4.96
CA VAL A 192 -17.65 -3.93 -5.00
C VAL A 192 -18.94 -3.80 -4.19
N GLU A 193 -19.90 -4.69 -4.38
CA GLU A 193 -21.20 -4.66 -3.70
C GLU A 193 -21.04 -4.77 -2.17
N GLU A 194 -20.18 -5.65 -1.71
CA GLU A 194 -19.90 -5.84 -0.29
C GLU A 194 -19.20 -4.62 0.32
N CYS A 195 -18.25 -4.01 -0.40
CA CYS A 195 -17.60 -2.78 0.02
C CYS A 195 -18.59 -1.62 0.13
N VAL A 196 -19.50 -1.48 -0.82
CA VAL A 196 -20.56 -0.44 -0.81
C VAL A 196 -21.55 -0.68 0.32
N GLU A 197 -21.96 -1.93 0.53
CA GLU A 197 -22.84 -2.27 1.65
C GLU A 197 -22.18 -1.98 3.00
N GLY A 198 -20.91 -2.33 3.17
CA GLY A 198 -20.14 -1.95 4.36
C GLY A 198 -20.12 -0.45 4.59
N ALA A 199 -19.87 0.35 3.53
CA ALA A 199 -19.91 1.80 3.63
C ALA A 199 -21.29 2.34 4.04
N ARG A 200 -22.37 1.78 3.51
CA ARG A 200 -23.75 2.15 3.89
C ARG A 200 -24.04 1.87 5.35
N ARG A 201 -23.61 0.71 5.88
CA ARG A 201 -23.75 0.37 7.30
C ARG A 201 -22.96 1.33 8.19
N MET A 202 -21.75 1.70 7.80
CA MET A 202 -20.97 2.72 8.51
C MET A 202 -21.72 4.05 8.56
N VAL A 203 -22.22 4.52 7.41
CA VAL A 203 -22.99 5.78 7.33
C VAL A 203 -24.26 5.72 8.18
N ALA A 204 -25.02 4.63 8.13
CA ALA A 204 -26.22 4.47 8.93
C ALA A 204 -25.93 4.54 10.44
N LEU A 205 -24.82 3.96 10.88
CA LEU A 205 -24.42 3.92 12.30
C LEU A 205 -23.98 5.30 12.84
N PHE A 206 -23.45 6.17 11.99
CA PHE A 206 -22.90 7.48 12.41
C PHE A 206 -23.67 8.70 11.90
N ARG A 207 -24.76 8.51 11.13
CA ARG A 207 -25.57 9.62 10.60
C ARG A 207 -26.31 10.42 11.68
N HIS A 208 -26.53 9.81 12.84
CA HIS A 208 -27.31 10.37 13.96
C HIS A 208 -26.48 10.53 15.26
N ALA A 209 -25.18 10.41 15.16
CA ALA A 209 -24.25 10.56 16.27
C ALA A 209 -23.75 12.02 16.41
#